data_39e22dd37c096dcdc917c4cc9e2db4b4
#
_entry.id   39e22dd37c096dcdc917c4cc9e2db4b4
#
_cell.length_a   1.000
_cell.length_b   1.000
_cell.length_c   1.000
_cell.angle_alpha   90.00
_cell.angle_beta   90.00
_cell.angle_gamma   90.00
#
_symmetry.space_group_name_H-M   'P 1'
#
loop_
_entity.id
_entity.type
_entity.pdbx_description
1 polymer ?
#
loop_
_entity_poly.entity_id
_entity_poly.type
_entity_poly.pdbx_seq_one_letter_code
_entity_poly.pdbx_strand_id
1 'polypeptide(L)'
;MSGIAGALERFGGVRRRFDRVGEVDGVLVVDDYAHHPTEVKATLAGAREAGFERIWVIFQPHRYSRTQALGADFGSAFGDADRVVLMDVYSAGETPIPGVSGKTVLDALLLADSRAQAAYFPHRSDVE
;
A
#
# COMPACT_ATOMS: atom_id res chain seq x y z
N MET A 1 -7.50 -14.54 -10.21
CA MET A 1 -6.19 -14.42 -9.53
C MET A 1 -5.04 -15.02 -10.31
N SER A 2 -5.23 -16.21 -10.86
CA SER A 2 -4.15 -16.87 -11.59
C SER A 2 -3.57 -16.02 -12.72
N GLY A 3 -4.39 -15.23 -13.41
CA GLY A 3 -3.91 -14.39 -14.50
C GLY A 3 -2.92 -13.33 -14.05
N ILE A 4 -3.20 -12.66 -12.93
CA ILE A 4 -2.30 -11.66 -12.37
C ILE A 4 -1.04 -12.31 -11.83
N ALA A 5 -1.20 -13.36 -11.02
CA ALA A 5 -0.07 -14.09 -10.46
C ALA A 5 0.84 -14.66 -11.56
N GLY A 6 0.26 -15.25 -12.58
CA GLY A 6 1.03 -15.80 -13.69
C GLY A 6 1.77 -14.74 -14.49
N ALA A 7 1.17 -13.56 -14.68
CA ALA A 7 1.83 -12.46 -15.37
C ALA A 7 3.02 -11.94 -14.57
N LEU A 8 2.87 -11.83 -13.24
CA LEU A 8 3.94 -11.37 -12.36
C LEU A 8 5.08 -12.38 -12.30
N GLU A 9 4.76 -13.66 -12.25
CA GLU A 9 5.76 -14.72 -12.24
C GLU A 9 6.64 -14.71 -13.49
N ARG A 10 6.06 -14.36 -14.62
CA ARG A 10 6.82 -14.31 -15.88
C ARG A 10 7.88 -13.22 -15.89
N PHE A 11 7.75 -12.20 -15.09
CA PHE A 11 8.78 -11.19 -14.97
C PHE A 11 9.97 -11.65 -14.14
N GLY A 12 9.91 -12.84 -13.60
CA GLY A 12 11.02 -13.53 -12.96
C GLY A 12 11.87 -12.70 -12.02
N GLY A 13 12.17 -13.19 -10.85
CA GLY A 13 13.07 -12.53 -9.92
C GLY A 13 12.55 -11.27 -9.24
N VAL A 14 11.39 -10.76 -9.62
CA VAL A 14 10.77 -9.63 -8.92
C VAL A 14 9.96 -10.20 -7.77
N ARG A 15 10.57 -10.21 -6.60
CA ARG A 15 9.93 -10.72 -5.39
C ARG A 15 8.93 -9.70 -4.85
N ARG A 16 7.98 -10.16 -4.03
CA ARG A 16 7.01 -9.34 -3.33
C ARG A 16 6.15 -8.51 -4.28
N ARG A 17 5.87 -9.08 -5.45
CA ARG A 17 4.90 -8.53 -6.36
C ARG A 17 3.67 -9.41 -6.36
N PHE A 18 2.66 -8.99 -5.62
CA PHE A 18 1.42 -9.75 -5.41
C PHE A 18 1.71 -11.18 -4.94
N ASP A 19 2.66 -11.33 -4.02
CA ASP A 19 3.04 -12.62 -3.48
C ASP A 19 1.99 -13.11 -2.50
N ARG A 20 1.43 -14.29 -2.77
CA ARG A 20 0.49 -14.91 -1.86
C ARG A 20 1.24 -15.46 -0.66
N VAL A 21 1.01 -14.87 0.49
CA VAL A 21 1.62 -15.31 1.75
C VAL A 21 0.81 -16.45 2.35
N GLY A 22 -0.51 -16.38 2.26
CA GLY A 22 -1.36 -17.43 2.79
C GLY A 22 -2.83 -17.03 2.71
N GLU A 23 -3.67 -17.95 3.16
CA GLU A 23 -5.10 -17.73 3.22
C GLU A 23 -5.62 -18.24 4.55
N VAL A 24 -6.34 -17.38 5.29
CA VAL A 24 -6.89 -17.71 6.61
C VAL A 24 -8.35 -17.27 6.62
N ASP A 25 -9.23 -18.22 6.91
CA ASP A 25 -10.69 -17.97 7.03
C ASP A 25 -11.27 -17.25 5.81
N GLY A 26 -10.81 -17.62 4.62
CA GLY A 26 -11.28 -17.02 3.38
C GLY A 26 -10.63 -15.70 3.04
N VAL A 27 -9.69 -15.23 3.86
CA VAL A 27 -8.95 -13.99 3.60
C VAL A 27 -7.61 -14.33 2.98
N LEU A 28 -7.38 -13.84 1.75
CA LEU A 28 -6.09 -13.99 1.08
C LEU A 28 -5.15 -12.89 1.56
N VAL A 29 -3.99 -13.28 2.05
CA VAL A 29 -2.93 -12.35 2.46
C VAL A 29 -1.90 -12.28 1.36
N VAL A 30 -1.65 -11.07 0.86
CA VAL A 30 -0.74 -10.83 -0.26
C VAL A 30 0.31 -9.81 0.16
N ASP A 31 1.55 -10.06 -0.20
CA ASP A 31 2.66 -9.13 0.00
C ASP A 31 3.07 -8.55 -1.35
N ASP A 32 3.20 -7.21 -1.41
CA ASP A 32 3.57 -6.53 -2.63
C ASP A 32 4.58 -5.42 -2.31
N TYR A 33 5.61 -5.30 -3.11
CA TYR A 33 6.68 -4.32 -2.90
C TYR A 33 6.36 -2.95 -3.50
N ALA A 34 5.12 -2.71 -3.89
CA ALA A 34 4.72 -1.42 -4.44
C ALA A 34 5.05 -0.29 -3.47
N HIS A 35 5.76 0.72 -3.95
CA HIS A 35 6.19 1.84 -3.12
C HIS A 35 6.00 3.20 -3.79
N HIS A 36 5.72 3.23 -5.08
CA HIS A 36 5.32 4.42 -5.80
C HIS A 36 3.79 4.48 -5.90
N PRO A 37 3.19 5.69 -5.92
CA PRO A 37 1.74 5.80 -6.06
C PRO A 37 1.18 5.06 -7.28
N THR A 38 1.89 5.12 -8.41
CA THR A 38 1.48 4.43 -9.62
C THR A 38 1.45 2.91 -9.43
N GLU A 39 2.45 2.37 -8.74
CA GLU A 39 2.52 0.94 -8.46
C GLU A 39 1.41 0.49 -7.51
N VAL A 40 1.16 1.26 -6.46
CA VAL A 40 0.09 0.98 -5.51
C VAL A 40 -1.25 0.96 -6.23
N LYS A 41 -1.50 1.99 -7.04
CA LYS A 41 -2.74 2.10 -7.80
C LYS A 41 -2.93 0.90 -8.74
N ALA A 42 -1.87 0.51 -9.44
CA ALA A 42 -1.91 -0.62 -10.38
C ALA A 42 -2.18 -1.94 -9.66
N THR A 43 -1.53 -2.16 -8.53
CA THR A 43 -1.72 -3.38 -7.73
C THR A 43 -3.16 -3.48 -7.24
N LEU A 44 -3.73 -2.39 -6.73
CA LEU A 44 -5.09 -2.39 -6.24
C LEU A 44 -6.11 -2.55 -7.36
N ALA A 45 -5.88 -1.91 -8.50
CA ALA A 45 -6.74 -2.07 -9.66
C ALA A 45 -6.72 -3.53 -10.15
N GLY A 46 -5.54 -4.14 -10.18
CA GLY A 46 -5.41 -5.55 -10.56
C GLY A 46 -6.14 -6.48 -9.61
N ALA A 47 -6.07 -6.21 -8.31
CA ALA A 47 -6.79 -7.00 -7.32
C ALA A 47 -8.30 -6.88 -7.52
N ARG A 48 -8.78 -5.69 -7.82
CA ARG A 48 -10.21 -5.47 -8.06
C ARG A 48 -10.67 -6.19 -9.33
N GLU A 49 -9.87 -6.14 -10.39
CA GLU A 49 -10.15 -6.86 -11.62
C GLU A 49 -10.17 -8.38 -11.43
N ALA A 50 -9.36 -8.87 -10.49
CA ALA A 50 -9.32 -10.30 -10.16
C ALA A 50 -10.57 -10.77 -9.40
N GLY A 51 -11.46 -9.86 -9.03
CA GLY A 51 -12.74 -10.21 -8.44
C GLY A 51 -12.79 -10.12 -6.92
N PHE A 52 -11.76 -9.59 -6.27
CA PHE A 52 -11.81 -9.39 -4.82
C PHE A 52 -12.78 -8.28 -4.49
N GLU A 53 -13.78 -8.59 -3.69
CA GLU A 53 -14.83 -7.65 -3.33
C GLU A 53 -14.41 -6.71 -2.20
N ARG A 54 -13.61 -7.22 -1.28
CA ARG A 54 -13.17 -6.46 -0.11
C ARG A 54 -11.66 -6.45 -0.03
N ILE A 55 -11.09 -5.26 -0.16
CA ILE A 55 -9.64 -5.09 -0.21
C ILE A 55 -9.20 -4.18 0.93
N TRP A 56 -8.36 -4.70 1.80
CA TRP A 56 -7.71 -3.95 2.87
C TRP A 56 -6.24 -3.83 2.55
N VAL A 57 -5.70 -2.65 2.73
CA VAL A 57 -4.29 -2.36 2.47
C VAL A 57 -3.62 -1.95 3.76
N ILE A 58 -2.47 -2.54 4.03
CA ILE A 58 -1.55 -2.06 5.06
C ILE A 58 -0.33 -1.54 4.28
N PHE A 59 -0.11 -0.24 4.34
CA PHE A 59 0.94 0.40 3.56
C PHE A 59 1.95 1.07 4.46
N GLN A 60 3.22 0.74 4.27
CA GLN A 60 4.33 1.41 4.92
C GLN A 60 5.09 2.23 3.88
N PRO A 61 5.04 3.56 3.95
CA PRO A 61 5.83 4.39 3.05
C PRO A 61 7.32 4.06 3.20
N HIS A 62 8.03 4.09 2.09
CA HIS A 62 9.43 3.73 2.03
C HIS A 62 10.25 4.98 1.71
N ARG A 63 11.11 5.39 2.64
CA ARG A 63 11.97 6.57 2.59
C ARG A 63 11.21 7.88 2.79
N TYR A 64 11.81 8.75 3.58
CA TYR A 64 11.25 10.08 3.85
C TYR A 64 11.27 10.97 2.61
N SER A 65 12.34 10.91 1.82
CA SER A 65 12.46 11.73 0.62
C SER A 65 11.36 11.41 -0.40
N ARG A 66 11.08 10.13 -0.61
CA ARG A 66 10.02 9.72 -1.52
C ARG A 66 8.64 10.10 -1.00
N THR A 67 8.42 9.90 0.28
CA THR A 67 7.15 10.25 0.91
C THR A 67 6.87 11.74 0.81
N GLN A 68 7.89 12.57 1.01
CA GLN A 68 7.76 14.02 0.84
C GLN A 68 7.47 14.39 -0.61
N ALA A 69 8.23 13.84 -1.54
CA ALA A 69 8.12 14.19 -2.96
C ALA A 69 6.80 13.72 -3.58
N LEU A 70 6.32 12.55 -3.18
CA LEU A 70 5.16 11.90 -3.80
C LEU A 70 3.92 11.90 -2.91
N GLY A 71 3.98 12.53 -1.74
CA GLY A 71 2.91 12.48 -0.76
C GLY A 71 1.54 12.83 -1.34
N ALA A 72 1.46 13.91 -2.11
CA ALA A 72 0.20 14.34 -2.72
C ALA A 72 -0.35 13.30 -3.71
N ASP A 73 0.53 12.65 -4.46
CA ASP A 73 0.13 11.64 -5.45
C ASP A 73 -0.40 10.37 -4.79
N PHE A 74 0.03 10.07 -3.58
CA PHE A 74 -0.51 8.94 -2.82
C PHE A 74 -1.99 9.12 -2.49
N GLY A 75 -2.47 10.34 -2.44
CA GLY A 75 -3.87 10.62 -2.10
C GLY A 75 -4.86 9.90 -3.00
N SER A 76 -4.56 9.75 -4.29
CA SER A 76 -5.44 9.08 -5.24
C SER A 76 -5.06 7.62 -5.51
N ALA A 77 -4.01 7.11 -4.86
CA ALA A 77 -3.50 5.77 -5.17
C ALA A 77 -4.34 4.64 -4.56
N PHE A 78 -5.12 4.93 -3.53
CA PHE A 78 -5.84 3.92 -2.75
C PHE A 78 -7.33 3.84 -3.07
N GLY A 79 -7.76 4.39 -4.20
CA GLY A 79 -9.18 4.45 -4.54
C GLY A 79 -9.87 3.09 -4.64
N ASP A 80 -9.14 2.05 -5.01
CA ASP A 80 -9.69 0.71 -5.13
C ASP A 80 -9.62 -0.11 -3.82
N ALA A 81 -9.10 0.48 -2.75
CA ALA A 81 -9.09 -0.16 -1.45
C ALA A 81 -10.33 0.22 -0.64
N ASP A 82 -10.86 -0.73 0.10
CA ASP A 82 -11.99 -0.47 0.99
C ASP A 82 -11.53 0.11 2.32
N ARG A 83 -10.38 -0.34 2.81
CA ARG A 83 -9.77 0.20 4.03
C ARG A 83 -8.27 0.27 3.87
N VAL A 84 -7.68 1.33 4.43
CA VAL A 84 -6.25 1.58 4.35
C VAL A 84 -5.71 1.80 5.75
N VAL A 85 -4.67 1.06 6.09
CA VAL A 85 -3.90 1.26 7.31
C VAL A 85 -2.52 1.76 6.91
N LEU A 86 -2.15 2.91 7.42
CA LEU A 86 -0.86 3.52 7.11
C LEU A 86 0.06 3.39 8.32
N MET A 87 1.25 2.86 8.07
CA MET A 87 2.31 2.76 9.07
C MET A 87 3.27 3.94 8.89
N ASP A 88 4.18 4.09 9.84
CA ASP A 88 5.18 5.13 9.71
C ASP A 88 6.21 4.79 8.65
N VAL A 89 6.95 5.80 8.19
CA VAL A 89 7.94 5.65 7.13
C VAL A 89 9.05 4.69 7.55
N TYR A 90 9.38 3.78 6.66
CA TYR A 90 10.60 2.98 6.77
C TYR A 90 11.76 3.82 6.22
N SER A 91 12.70 4.15 7.09
CA SER A 91 13.73 5.14 6.75
C SER A 91 14.71 4.69 5.68
N ALA A 92 14.98 3.40 5.58
CA ALA A 92 15.98 2.83 4.66
C ALA A 92 17.34 3.55 4.77
N GLY A 93 17.72 3.93 5.98
CA GLY A 93 18.99 4.60 6.24
C GLY A 93 18.95 6.13 6.12
N GLU A 94 17.82 6.70 5.73
CA GLU A 94 17.69 8.16 5.65
C GLU A 94 17.50 8.79 7.03
N THR A 95 17.94 10.02 7.16
CA THR A 95 17.62 10.83 8.33
C THR A 95 16.17 11.30 8.23
N PRO A 96 15.39 11.23 9.32
CA PRO A 96 14.03 11.72 9.30
C PRO A 96 13.92 13.17 8.84
N ILE A 97 12.90 13.47 8.05
CA ILE A 97 12.60 14.83 7.59
C ILE A 97 11.49 15.36 8.50
N PRO A 98 11.68 16.52 9.17
CA PRO A 98 10.64 17.08 10.02
C PRO A 98 9.33 17.26 9.26
N GLY A 99 8.23 16.85 9.87
CA GLY A 99 6.91 16.96 9.28
C GLY A 99 6.54 15.87 8.29
N VAL A 100 7.45 14.94 8.00
CA VAL A 100 7.19 13.83 7.06
C VAL A 100 7.10 12.53 7.85
N SER A 101 5.96 11.85 7.71
CA SER A 101 5.70 10.56 8.36
C SER A 101 4.68 9.80 7.53
N GLY A 102 4.24 8.64 8.01
CA GLY A 102 3.13 7.93 7.40
C GLY A 102 1.85 8.75 7.37
N LYS A 103 1.71 9.68 8.31
CA LYS A 103 0.58 10.59 8.36
C LYS A 103 0.54 11.53 7.15
N THR A 104 1.67 11.79 6.53
CA THR A 104 1.73 12.57 5.29
C THR A 104 0.85 11.92 4.20
N VAL A 105 0.94 10.60 4.08
CA VAL A 105 0.11 9.84 3.13
C VAL A 105 -1.35 9.85 3.56
N LEU A 106 -1.60 9.67 4.85
CA LEU A 106 -2.97 9.71 5.38
C LEU A 106 -3.64 11.04 5.09
N ASP A 107 -2.96 12.15 5.34
CA ASP A 107 -3.51 13.48 5.11
C ASP A 107 -3.84 13.69 3.63
N ALA A 108 -2.95 13.24 2.73
CA ALA A 108 -3.19 13.33 1.29
C ALA A 108 -4.40 12.49 0.87
N LEU A 109 -4.52 11.29 1.43
CA LEU A 109 -5.64 10.40 1.15
C LEU A 109 -6.97 11.03 1.58
N LEU A 110 -7.03 11.57 2.79
CA LEU A 110 -8.25 12.19 3.30
C LEU A 110 -8.59 13.49 2.59
N LEU A 111 -7.60 14.19 2.08
CA LEU A 111 -7.82 15.38 1.27
C LEU A 111 -8.43 15.02 -0.09
N ALA A 112 -8.00 13.90 -0.67
CA ALA A 112 -8.53 13.43 -1.95
C ALA A 112 -9.90 12.78 -1.79
N ASP A 113 -10.14 12.10 -0.68
CA ASP A 113 -11.40 11.43 -0.38
C ASP A 113 -11.68 11.49 1.12
N SER A 114 -12.47 12.45 1.54
CA SER A 114 -12.81 12.67 2.95
C SER A 114 -13.60 11.51 3.57
N ARG A 115 -14.17 10.63 2.74
CA ARG A 115 -14.92 9.46 3.22
C ARG A 115 -14.08 8.19 3.26
N ALA A 116 -12.82 8.27 2.90
CA ALA A 116 -11.95 7.12 2.89
C ALA A 116 -11.84 6.51 4.30
N GLN A 117 -11.91 5.18 4.36
CA GLN A 117 -11.73 4.43 5.59
C GLN A 117 -10.23 4.20 5.77
N ALA A 118 -9.58 5.10 6.48
CA ALA A 118 -8.13 5.04 6.65
C ALA A 118 -7.73 5.36 8.09
N ALA A 119 -6.65 4.76 8.55
CA ALA A 119 -6.12 4.97 9.89
C ALA A 119 -4.60 4.96 9.85
N TYR A 120 -3.99 5.64 10.81
CA TYR A 120 -2.53 5.69 10.96
C TYR A 120 -2.13 4.93 12.21
N PHE A 121 -1.38 3.86 12.02
CA PHE A 121 -0.80 3.07 13.09
C PHE A 121 0.71 3.02 12.86
N PRO A 122 1.48 3.87 13.54
CA PRO A 122 2.90 4.05 13.20
C PRO A 122 3.75 2.82 13.42
N HIS A 123 3.37 1.98 14.37
CA HIS A 123 4.16 0.80 14.71
C HIS A 123 3.46 -0.48 14.31
N ARG A 124 4.26 -1.45 13.86
CA ARG A 124 3.74 -2.74 13.45
C ARG A 124 2.89 -3.41 14.54
N SER A 125 3.29 -3.27 15.79
CA SER A 125 2.55 -3.85 16.92
C SER A 125 1.14 -3.28 17.05
N ASP A 126 0.90 -2.07 16.57
CA ASP A 126 -0.42 -1.43 16.62
C ASP A 126 -1.39 -2.04 15.60
N VAL A 127 -0.86 -2.66 14.56
CA VAL A 127 -1.65 -3.25 13.48
C VAL A 127 -2.02 -4.70 13.79
N GLU A 128 -1.13 -5.40 14.45
CA GLU A 128 -1.33 -6.80 14.80
C GLU A 128 -2.37 -6.97 15.92
#